data_f0494e9c2bde3bb41ad17d7e18f3b6c6
#
_entry.id   f0494e9c2bde3bb41ad17d7e18f3b6c6
#
_cell.length_a   1.000
_cell.length_b   1.000
_cell.length_c   1.000
_cell.angle_alpha   90.00
_cell.angle_beta   90.00
_cell.angle_gamma   90.00
#
_symmetry.space_group_name_H-M   'P 1'
#
loop_
_entity.id
_entity.type
_entity.pdbx_description
1 polymer ?
#
loop_
_entity_poly.entity_id
_entity_poly.type
_entity_poly.pdbx_seq_one_letter_code
_entity_poly.pdbx_strand_id
1 'polypeptide(L)'
;FQSAEAILIPFMLVKYGLSSNSAITLYGILAGITLPVITFPSAISNSIAMMIMPTIADANVSGNKEKIKITTNFTIWFSLVTGIFCIGFFIFFGDFIGKDIFGHASAGSYIKTLSWLCPLMYMSISFGSILHGLGKTTAAFIHNMAAIIIRLLFLLLLVPFYGIKAYFWGMLLSELITVSLHLRYISKEVAVNFSPVANIIKPVIWLTLSLTTGYIFIYIFSDSSNSHSLLFNYGSQFLCAIIISFIFFSFAYKQWQKFKNLLN
;
A
#
# COMPACT_ATOMS: atom_id res chain seq x y z
N PHE A 1 -19.70 5.69 1.68
CA PHE A 1 -19.19 4.87 0.56
C PHE A 1 -18.95 3.43 1.01
N GLN A 2 -18.18 3.18 2.08
CA GLN A 2 -17.90 1.83 2.60
C GLN A 2 -19.18 1.02 2.89
N SER A 3 -20.21 1.65 3.46
CA SER A 3 -21.49 1.00 3.71
C SER A 3 -22.21 0.57 2.43
N ALA A 4 -22.08 1.36 1.36
CA ALA A 4 -22.63 1.00 0.06
C ALA A 4 -21.86 -0.19 -0.57
N GLU A 5 -20.53 -0.21 -0.46
CA GLU A 5 -19.71 -1.35 -0.91
C GLU A 5 -20.08 -2.65 -0.18
N ALA A 6 -20.34 -2.58 1.12
CA ALA A 6 -20.71 -3.74 1.93
C ALA A 6 -21.98 -4.44 1.44
N ILE A 7 -22.90 -3.69 0.86
CA ILE A 7 -24.15 -4.22 0.29
C ILE A 7 -23.96 -4.56 -1.18
N LEU A 8 -23.36 -3.67 -1.94
CA LEU A 8 -23.28 -3.81 -3.40
C LEU A 8 -22.31 -4.91 -3.84
N ILE A 9 -21.19 -5.15 -3.15
CA ILE A 9 -20.23 -6.18 -3.56
C ILE A 9 -20.87 -7.57 -3.51
N PRO A 10 -21.46 -8.04 -2.38
CA PRO A 10 -22.15 -9.34 -2.38
C PRO A 10 -23.27 -9.42 -3.40
N PHE A 11 -24.07 -8.35 -3.54
CA PHE A 11 -25.19 -8.31 -4.50
C PHE A 11 -24.69 -8.47 -5.95
N MET A 12 -23.62 -7.79 -6.35
CA MET A 12 -23.06 -7.93 -7.70
C MET A 12 -22.37 -9.28 -7.92
N LEU A 13 -21.79 -9.88 -6.87
CA LEU A 13 -21.24 -11.23 -6.94
C LEU A 13 -22.33 -12.29 -7.11
N VAL A 14 -23.50 -12.11 -6.54
CA VAL A 14 -24.67 -12.98 -6.82
C VAL A 14 -25.11 -12.84 -8.28
N LYS A 15 -25.11 -11.62 -8.84
CA LYS A 15 -25.38 -11.42 -10.28
C LYS A 15 -24.34 -12.06 -11.18
N TYR A 16 -23.09 -12.18 -10.73
CA TYR A 16 -22.03 -12.94 -11.41
C TYR A 16 -22.30 -14.44 -11.46
N GLY A 17 -23.20 -14.97 -10.61
CA GLY A 17 -23.58 -16.39 -10.59
C GLY A 17 -23.13 -17.13 -9.32
N LEU A 18 -22.64 -16.43 -8.30
CA LEU A 18 -22.33 -17.05 -7.01
C LEU A 18 -23.59 -17.23 -6.16
N SER A 19 -23.62 -18.28 -5.32
CA SER A 19 -24.64 -18.37 -4.28
C SER A 19 -24.51 -17.21 -3.28
N SER A 20 -25.62 -16.82 -2.64
CA SER A 20 -25.60 -15.72 -1.65
C SER A 20 -24.58 -15.96 -0.54
N ASN A 21 -24.50 -17.20 -0.02
CA ASN A 21 -23.54 -17.56 1.02
C ASN A 21 -22.08 -17.43 0.54
N SER A 22 -21.78 -17.88 -0.69
CA SER A 22 -20.44 -17.75 -1.25
C SER A 22 -20.06 -16.29 -1.49
N ALA A 23 -20.99 -15.46 -1.97
CA ALA A 23 -20.75 -14.03 -2.18
C ALA A 23 -20.46 -13.29 -0.88
N ILE A 24 -21.23 -13.56 0.18
CA ILE A 24 -21.01 -12.98 1.52
C ILE A 24 -19.69 -13.47 2.11
N THR A 25 -19.35 -14.75 1.95
CA THR A 25 -18.07 -15.31 2.44
C THR A 25 -16.88 -14.65 1.74
N LEU A 26 -16.93 -14.50 0.41
CA LEU A 26 -15.86 -13.83 -0.35
C LEU A 26 -15.69 -12.36 0.08
N TYR A 27 -16.80 -11.65 0.27
CA TYR A 27 -16.76 -10.30 0.78
C TYR A 27 -16.21 -10.26 2.22
N GLY A 28 -16.60 -11.18 3.08
CA GLY A 28 -16.10 -11.30 4.45
C GLY A 28 -14.58 -11.53 4.50
N ILE A 29 -14.04 -12.40 3.62
CA ILE A 29 -12.60 -12.60 3.49
C ILE A 29 -11.90 -11.32 3.00
N LEU A 30 -12.47 -10.64 2.03
CA LEU A 30 -11.92 -9.39 1.51
C LEU A 30 -11.92 -8.30 2.58
N ALA A 31 -13.08 -8.01 3.17
CA ALA A 31 -13.27 -6.88 4.09
C ALA A 31 -12.75 -7.18 5.51
N GLY A 32 -12.85 -8.44 5.96
CA GLY A 32 -12.47 -8.84 7.33
C GLY A 32 -11.00 -9.26 7.48
N ILE A 33 -10.36 -9.72 6.41
CA ILE A 33 -8.98 -10.23 6.46
C ILE A 33 -8.07 -9.45 5.52
N THR A 34 -8.38 -9.46 4.22
CA THR A 34 -7.44 -8.97 3.20
C THR A 34 -7.18 -7.48 3.31
N LEU A 35 -8.24 -6.67 3.34
CA LEU A 35 -8.10 -5.21 3.42
C LEU A 35 -7.45 -4.75 4.73
N PRO A 36 -7.84 -5.23 5.92
CA PRO A 36 -7.14 -4.89 7.16
C PRO A 36 -5.65 -5.22 7.12
N VAL A 37 -5.26 -6.40 6.62
CA VAL A 37 -3.84 -6.79 6.50
C VAL A 37 -3.07 -5.84 5.59
N ILE A 38 -3.59 -5.52 4.41
CA ILE A 38 -2.92 -4.63 3.45
C ILE A 38 -2.87 -3.18 3.94
N THR A 39 -3.92 -2.73 4.63
CA THR A 39 -3.98 -1.36 5.15
C THR A 39 -3.21 -1.17 6.45
N PHE A 40 -2.89 -2.22 7.19
CA PHE A 40 -2.17 -2.12 8.46
C PHE A 40 -0.86 -1.30 8.36
N PRO A 41 0.03 -1.51 7.38
CA PRO A 41 1.24 -0.69 7.26
C PRO A 41 0.97 0.78 6.91
N SER A 42 -0.23 1.12 6.43
CA SER A 42 -0.60 2.52 6.15
C SER A 42 -0.64 3.39 7.39
N ALA A 43 -0.69 2.80 8.59
CA ALA A 43 -0.58 3.52 9.85
C ALA A 43 0.71 4.36 9.92
N ILE A 44 1.82 3.86 9.37
CA ILE A 44 3.09 4.59 9.28
C ILE A 44 2.95 5.78 8.33
N SER A 45 2.35 5.56 7.15
CA SER A 45 2.10 6.63 6.18
C SER A 45 1.15 7.70 6.72
N ASN A 46 0.12 7.30 7.48
CA ASN A 46 -0.80 8.22 8.15
C ASN A 46 -0.08 9.07 9.21
N SER A 47 0.79 8.47 10.02
CA SER A 47 1.56 9.20 11.04
C SER A 47 2.45 10.26 10.40
N ILE A 48 3.12 9.94 9.30
CA ILE A 48 3.94 10.90 8.55
C ILE A 48 3.07 11.96 7.89
N ALA A 49 1.94 11.59 7.32
CA ALA A 49 0.98 12.51 6.71
C ALA A 49 0.47 13.57 7.70
N MET A 50 0.24 13.17 8.96
CA MET A 50 -0.14 14.10 10.05
C MET A 50 0.97 15.12 10.36
N MET A 51 2.24 14.75 10.21
CA MET A 51 3.38 15.68 10.40
C MET A 51 3.62 16.58 9.17
N ILE A 52 3.37 16.06 7.98
CA ILE A 52 3.59 16.77 6.72
C ILE A 52 2.60 17.93 6.56
N MET A 53 1.34 17.72 6.90
CA MET A 53 0.28 18.73 6.71
C MET A 53 0.62 20.07 7.39
N PRO A 54 0.92 20.17 8.71
CA PRO A 54 1.30 21.42 9.34
C PRO A 54 2.64 21.95 8.81
N THR A 55 3.63 21.09 8.55
CA THR A 55 4.92 21.49 7.99
C THR A 55 4.79 22.21 6.66
N ILE A 56 3.91 21.71 5.78
CA ILE A 56 3.62 22.34 4.50
C ILE A 56 2.80 23.62 4.69
N ALA A 57 1.84 23.64 5.62
CA ALA A 57 1.03 24.83 5.90
C ALA A 57 1.91 25.99 6.38
N ASP A 58 2.80 25.77 7.33
CA ASP A 58 3.73 26.77 7.84
C ASP A 58 4.67 27.27 6.76
N ALA A 59 5.22 26.35 5.95
CA ALA A 59 6.08 26.72 4.83
C ALA A 59 5.33 27.51 3.73
N ASN A 60 4.07 27.20 3.53
CA ASN A 60 3.22 27.92 2.56
C ASN A 60 2.92 29.34 3.04
N VAL A 61 2.59 29.55 4.31
CA VAL A 61 2.34 30.87 4.89
C VAL A 61 3.62 31.71 4.90
N SER A 62 4.77 31.12 5.20
CA SER A 62 6.07 31.82 5.20
C SER A 62 6.68 32.01 3.80
N GLY A 63 6.03 31.52 2.73
CA GLY A 63 6.51 31.60 1.35
C GLY A 63 7.76 30.73 1.07
N ASN A 64 8.11 29.79 1.96
CA ASN A 64 9.30 28.95 1.82
C ASN A 64 9.06 27.78 0.85
N LYS A 65 9.17 28.09 -0.44
CA LYS A 65 8.97 27.08 -1.52
C LYS A 65 9.99 25.94 -1.49
N GLU A 66 11.23 26.21 -1.01
CA GLU A 66 12.25 25.15 -0.95
C GLU A 66 11.91 24.12 0.13
N LYS A 67 11.40 24.54 1.28
CA LYS A 67 10.95 23.62 2.32
C LYS A 67 9.77 22.77 1.84
N ILE A 68 8.80 23.37 1.11
CA ILE A 68 7.69 22.63 0.51
C ILE A 68 8.22 21.57 -0.47
N LYS A 69 9.16 21.92 -1.34
CA LYS A 69 9.76 21.02 -2.32
C LYS A 69 10.51 19.85 -1.67
N ILE A 70 11.34 20.11 -0.67
CA ILE A 70 12.10 19.08 0.05
C ILE A 70 11.12 18.12 0.73
N THR A 71 10.12 18.65 1.45
CA THR A 71 9.11 17.84 2.14
C THR A 71 8.30 16.99 1.15
N THR A 72 7.90 17.56 0.02
CA THR A 72 7.16 16.82 -1.03
C THR A 72 8.01 15.68 -1.61
N ASN A 73 9.27 15.95 -1.96
CA ASN A 73 10.16 14.92 -2.52
C ASN A 73 10.48 13.81 -1.50
N PHE A 74 10.67 14.15 -0.23
CA PHE A 74 10.79 13.18 0.85
C PHE A 74 9.55 12.30 0.95
N THR A 75 8.38 12.90 0.89
CA THR A 75 7.10 12.21 0.99
C THR A 75 6.90 11.20 -0.14
N ILE A 76 7.22 11.59 -1.38
CA ILE A 76 7.17 10.70 -2.55
C ILE A 76 8.09 9.50 -2.34
N TRP A 77 9.35 9.77 -1.98
CA TRP A 77 10.34 8.74 -1.75
C TRP A 77 9.88 7.77 -0.64
N PHE A 78 9.43 8.30 0.50
CA PHE A 78 9.03 7.50 1.65
C PHE A 78 7.83 6.60 1.32
N SER A 79 6.79 7.14 0.67
CA SER A 79 5.59 6.39 0.29
C SER A 79 5.91 5.27 -0.69
N LEU A 80 6.80 5.53 -1.66
CA LEU A 80 7.23 4.51 -2.63
C LEU A 80 8.08 3.43 -1.98
N VAL A 81 9.06 3.79 -1.16
CA VAL A 81 9.93 2.84 -0.45
C VAL A 81 9.10 1.91 0.42
N THR A 82 8.19 2.48 1.24
CA THR A 82 7.32 1.68 2.10
C THR A 82 6.35 0.82 1.29
N GLY A 83 5.77 1.38 0.23
CA GLY A 83 4.86 0.65 -0.66
C GLY A 83 5.53 -0.51 -1.39
N ILE A 84 6.74 -0.32 -1.93
CA ILE A 84 7.52 -1.36 -2.60
C ILE A 84 7.90 -2.47 -1.60
N PHE A 85 8.30 -2.11 -0.38
CA PHE A 85 8.52 -3.08 0.68
C PHE A 85 7.28 -3.93 0.93
N CYS A 86 6.11 -3.31 1.08
CA CYS A 86 4.86 -4.02 1.33
C CYS A 86 4.45 -4.95 0.17
N ILE A 87 4.70 -4.56 -1.09
CA ILE A 87 4.48 -5.46 -2.23
C ILE A 87 5.27 -6.75 -2.04
N GLY A 88 6.58 -6.64 -1.85
CA GLY A 88 7.43 -7.83 -1.71
C GLY A 88 7.09 -8.65 -0.46
N PHE A 89 6.85 -7.98 0.65
CA PHE A 89 6.46 -8.62 1.90
C PHE A 89 5.16 -9.44 1.74
N PHE A 90 4.11 -8.85 1.18
CA PHE A 90 2.83 -9.53 0.99
C PHE A 90 2.86 -10.58 -0.13
N ILE A 91 3.67 -10.42 -1.16
CA ILE A 91 3.87 -11.47 -2.16
C ILE A 91 4.57 -12.68 -1.53
N PHE A 92 5.57 -12.45 -0.68
CA PHE A 92 6.33 -13.52 -0.03
C PHE A 92 5.54 -14.21 1.07
N PHE A 93 4.91 -13.46 1.98
CA PHE A 93 4.20 -14.00 3.13
C PHE A 93 2.68 -14.14 2.95
N GLY A 94 2.11 -13.75 1.80
CA GLY A 94 0.66 -13.72 1.61
C GLY A 94 -0.03 -15.05 1.84
N ASP A 95 0.56 -16.17 1.37
CA ASP A 95 -0.01 -17.51 1.61
C ASP A 95 0.09 -17.91 3.07
N PHE A 96 1.22 -17.65 3.71
CA PHE A 96 1.42 -17.88 5.13
C PHE A 96 0.39 -17.10 5.97
N ILE A 97 0.24 -15.81 5.68
CA ILE A 97 -0.75 -14.97 6.38
C ILE A 97 -2.17 -15.50 6.14
N GLY A 98 -2.55 -15.72 4.88
CA GLY A 98 -3.92 -16.10 4.55
C GLY A 98 -4.28 -17.50 5.02
N LYS A 99 -3.43 -18.48 4.79
CA LYS A 99 -3.71 -19.89 5.07
C LYS A 99 -3.40 -20.26 6.51
N ASP A 100 -2.18 -19.94 6.99
CA ASP A 100 -1.68 -20.47 8.26
C ASP A 100 -2.11 -19.61 9.45
N ILE A 101 -2.22 -18.27 9.28
CA ILE A 101 -2.68 -17.38 10.36
C ILE A 101 -4.20 -17.28 10.39
N PHE A 102 -4.84 -17.02 9.23
CA PHE A 102 -6.29 -16.78 9.15
C PHE A 102 -7.12 -18.00 8.73
N GLY A 103 -6.50 -19.13 8.33
CA GLY A 103 -7.19 -20.34 7.93
C GLY A 103 -7.89 -20.29 6.56
N HIS A 104 -7.62 -19.25 5.75
CA HIS A 104 -8.28 -19.03 4.45
C HIS A 104 -7.26 -18.89 3.31
N ALA A 105 -7.07 -19.93 2.51
CA ALA A 105 -6.15 -19.88 1.36
C ALA A 105 -6.50 -18.80 0.33
N SER A 106 -7.77 -18.50 0.13
CA SER A 106 -8.23 -17.42 -0.75
C SER A 106 -7.78 -16.04 -0.27
N ALA A 107 -7.70 -15.82 1.05
CA ALA A 107 -7.17 -14.57 1.62
C ALA A 107 -5.72 -14.34 1.20
N GLY A 108 -4.89 -15.38 1.20
CA GLY A 108 -3.50 -15.31 0.75
C GLY A 108 -3.37 -14.85 -0.70
N SER A 109 -4.19 -15.42 -1.60
CA SER A 109 -4.24 -15.00 -3.00
C SER A 109 -4.69 -13.54 -3.16
N TYR A 110 -5.67 -13.09 -2.37
CA TYR A 110 -6.15 -11.70 -2.41
C TYR A 110 -5.11 -10.73 -1.85
N ILE A 111 -4.42 -11.08 -0.76
CA ILE A 111 -3.33 -10.28 -0.19
C ILE A 111 -2.23 -10.07 -1.24
N LYS A 112 -1.79 -11.13 -1.93
CA LYS A 112 -0.78 -11.03 -2.99
C LYS A 112 -1.25 -10.14 -4.15
N THR A 113 -2.49 -10.31 -4.61
CA THR A 113 -3.03 -9.52 -5.72
C THR A 113 -3.17 -8.05 -5.36
N LEU A 114 -3.69 -7.75 -4.16
CA LEU A 114 -3.92 -6.38 -3.72
C LEU A 114 -2.69 -5.71 -3.11
N SER A 115 -1.58 -6.44 -2.92
CA SER A 115 -0.31 -5.83 -2.47
C SER A 115 0.17 -4.69 -3.39
N TRP A 116 -0.14 -4.77 -4.70
CA TRP A 116 0.13 -3.70 -5.67
C TRP A 116 -0.60 -2.39 -5.38
N LEU A 117 -1.63 -2.44 -4.55
CA LEU A 117 -2.36 -1.27 -4.08
C LEU A 117 -1.55 -0.45 -3.06
N CYS A 118 -0.65 -1.09 -2.29
CA CYS A 118 0.08 -0.45 -1.19
C CYS A 118 0.79 0.85 -1.57
N PRO A 119 1.67 0.90 -2.60
CA PRO A 119 2.35 2.14 -2.94
C PRO A 119 1.40 3.24 -3.38
N LEU A 120 0.34 2.89 -4.09
CA LEU A 120 -0.67 3.85 -4.56
C LEU A 120 -1.45 4.44 -3.37
N MET A 121 -1.91 3.60 -2.44
CA MET A 121 -2.61 4.05 -1.24
C MET A 121 -1.73 4.96 -0.37
N TYR A 122 -0.46 4.58 -0.16
CA TYR A 122 0.44 5.37 0.69
C TYR A 122 0.78 6.71 0.06
N MET A 123 0.95 6.76 -1.27
CA MET A 123 1.10 8.01 -2.01
C MET A 123 -0.17 8.85 -1.95
N SER A 124 -1.35 8.24 -2.12
CA SER A 124 -2.64 8.94 -2.06
C SER A 124 -2.85 9.64 -0.72
N ILE A 125 -2.60 8.93 0.40
CA ILE A 125 -2.68 9.47 1.76
C ILE A 125 -1.72 10.67 1.92
N SER A 126 -0.48 10.49 1.54
CA SER A 126 0.57 11.49 1.71
C SER A 126 0.34 12.72 0.83
N PHE A 127 -0.07 12.54 -0.42
CA PHE A 127 -0.38 13.65 -1.32
C PHE A 127 -1.63 14.42 -0.90
N GLY A 128 -2.63 13.71 -0.37
CA GLY A 128 -3.78 14.34 0.25
C GLY A 128 -3.36 15.31 1.36
N SER A 129 -2.45 14.90 2.24
CA SER A 129 -1.94 15.76 3.30
C SER A 129 -1.15 16.97 2.79
N ILE A 130 -0.37 16.81 1.70
CA ILE A 130 0.30 17.93 1.05
C ILE A 130 -0.72 18.92 0.49
N LEU A 131 -1.76 18.45 -0.21
CA LEU A 131 -2.82 19.31 -0.73
C LEU A 131 -3.56 20.05 0.37
N HIS A 132 -3.85 19.38 1.49
CA HIS A 132 -4.47 20.01 2.67
C HIS A 132 -3.55 21.08 3.26
N GLY A 133 -2.25 20.82 3.41
CA GLY A 133 -1.26 21.79 3.89
C GLY A 133 -1.09 22.99 2.95
N LEU A 134 -1.24 22.82 1.64
CA LEU A 134 -1.27 23.90 0.65
C LEU A 134 -2.61 24.67 0.64
N GLY A 135 -3.60 24.31 1.44
CA GLY A 135 -4.93 24.89 1.43
C GLY A 135 -5.80 24.48 0.24
N LYS A 136 -5.41 23.42 -0.50
CA LYS A 136 -6.09 22.96 -1.71
C LYS A 136 -7.06 21.78 -1.41
N THR A 137 -7.83 21.91 -0.34
CA THR A 137 -8.76 20.87 0.15
C THR A 137 -9.83 20.50 -0.88
N THR A 138 -10.34 21.49 -1.62
CA THR A 138 -11.34 21.26 -2.68
C THR A 138 -10.78 20.38 -3.80
N ALA A 139 -9.51 20.58 -4.20
CA ALA A 139 -8.88 19.72 -5.20
C ALA A 139 -8.75 18.28 -4.70
N ALA A 140 -8.30 18.08 -3.46
CA ALA A 140 -8.22 16.75 -2.83
C ALA A 140 -9.60 16.07 -2.80
N PHE A 141 -10.65 16.80 -2.44
CA PHE A 141 -12.02 16.28 -2.43
C PHE A 141 -12.50 15.85 -3.82
N ILE A 142 -12.30 16.66 -4.85
CA ILE A 142 -12.71 16.36 -6.23
C ILE A 142 -11.98 15.12 -6.74
N HIS A 143 -10.67 14.98 -6.47
CA HIS A 143 -9.89 13.82 -6.89
C HIS A 143 -10.38 12.54 -6.20
N ASN A 144 -10.69 12.60 -4.91
CA ASN A 144 -11.26 11.48 -4.17
C ASN A 144 -12.66 11.10 -4.68
N MET A 145 -13.50 12.09 -5.02
CA MET A 145 -14.81 11.83 -5.61
C MET A 145 -14.69 11.12 -6.96
N ALA A 146 -13.75 11.55 -7.82
CA ALA A 146 -13.49 10.87 -9.08
C ALA A 146 -13.10 9.40 -8.88
N ALA A 147 -12.24 9.11 -7.89
CA ALA A 147 -11.84 7.75 -7.55
C ALA A 147 -13.03 6.88 -7.08
N ILE A 148 -13.89 7.44 -6.25
CA ILE A 148 -15.10 6.75 -5.76
C ILE A 148 -16.02 6.41 -6.94
N ILE A 149 -16.24 7.34 -7.85
CA ILE A 149 -17.07 7.13 -9.05
C ILE A 149 -16.50 6.00 -9.91
N ILE A 150 -15.20 6.01 -10.16
CA ILE A 150 -14.53 4.97 -10.94
C ILE A 150 -14.70 3.60 -10.28
N ARG A 151 -14.48 3.51 -8.96
CA ARG A 151 -14.63 2.27 -8.21
C ARG A 151 -16.07 1.75 -8.27
N LEU A 152 -17.06 2.64 -8.15
CA LEU A 152 -18.47 2.30 -8.30
C LEU A 152 -18.81 1.81 -9.71
N LEU A 153 -18.28 2.44 -10.74
CA LEU A 153 -18.47 2.00 -12.13
C LEU A 153 -17.93 0.59 -12.34
N PHE A 154 -16.74 0.28 -11.86
CA PHE A 154 -16.20 -1.08 -11.91
C PHE A 154 -17.07 -2.07 -11.15
N LEU A 155 -17.54 -1.71 -9.97
CA LEU A 155 -18.40 -2.55 -9.14
C LEU A 155 -19.73 -2.84 -9.84
N LEU A 156 -20.39 -1.84 -10.39
CA LEU A 156 -21.72 -1.99 -10.98
C LEU A 156 -21.71 -2.61 -12.39
N LEU A 157 -20.69 -2.26 -13.20
CA LEU A 157 -20.65 -2.64 -14.61
C LEU A 157 -19.81 -3.89 -14.87
N LEU A 158 -18.69 -4.08 -14.14
CA LEU A 158 -17.73 -5.13 -14.48
C LEU A 158 -17.79 -6.34 -13.52
N VAL A 159 -18.11 -6.13 -12.25
CA VAL A 159 -18.21 -7.26 -11.30
C VAL A 159 -19.26 -8.30 -11.71
N PRO A 160 -20.43 -7.96 -12.27
CA PRO A 160 -21.38 -8.96 -12.74
C PRO A 160 -20.85 -9.87 -13.85
N PHE A 161 -19.82 -9.48 -14.59
CA PHE A 161 -19.24 -10.26 -15.69
C PHE A 161 -17.93 -10.96 -15.33
N TYR A 162 -17.08 -10.32 -14.49
CA TYR A 162 -15.73 -10.78 -14.19
C TYR A 162 -15.52 -11.14 -12.71
N GLY A 163 -16.56 -11.05 -11.88
CA GLY A 163 -16.51 -11.37 -10.45
C GLY A 163 -15.61 -10.43 -9.65
N ILE A 164 -15.10 -10.92 -8.52
CA ILE A 164 -14.30 -10.14 -7.56
C ILE A 164 -13.02 -9.54 -8.16
N LYS A 165 -12.46 -10.16 -9.20
CA LYS A 165 -11.25 -9.67 -9.89
C LYS A 165 -11.47 -8.29 -10.51
N ALA A 166 -12.66 -8.03 -11.06
CA ALA A 166 -13.01 -6.72 -11.59
C ALA A 166 -13.00 -5.64 -10.50
N TYR A 167 -13.48 -5.97 -9.31
CA TYR A 167 -13.41 -5.05 -8.18
C TYR A 167 -11.96 -4.71 -7.80
N PHE A 168 -11.04 -5.69 -7.79
CA PHE A 168 -9.61 -5.45 -7.54
C PHE A 168 -8.99 -4.50 -8.56
N TRP A 169 -9.29 -4.67 -9.84
CA TRP A 169 -8.86 -3.75 -10.89
C TRP A 169 -9.46 -2.35 -10.70
N GLY A 170 -10.73 -2.27 -10.28
CA GLY A 170 -11.39 -1.01 -9.94
C GLY A 170 -10.68 -0.28 -8.80
N MET A 171 -10.27 -1.00 -7.75
CA MET A 171 -9.49 -0.44 -6.64
C MET A 171 -8.12 0.10 -7.12
N LEU A 172 -7.37 -0.70 -7.89
CA LEU A 172 -6.07 -0.29 -8.42
C LEU A 172 -6.18 0.93 -9.31
N LEU A 173 -7.13 0.94 -10.23
CA LEU A 173 -7.32 2.04 -11.17
C LEU A 173 -7.78 3.32 -10.45
N SER A 174 -8.70 3.20 -9.49
CA SER A 174 -9.18 4.36 -8.72
C SER A 174 -8.05 5.03 -7.95
N GLU A 175 -7.19 4.24 -7.26
CA GLU A 175 -6.03 4.78 -6.55
C GLU A 175 -4.97 5.35 -7.50
N LEU A 176 -4.71 4.70 -8.63
CA LEU A 176 -3.79 5.21 -9.64
C LEU A 176 -4.23 6.58 -10.17
N ILE A 177 -5.53 6.75 -10.43
CA ILE A 177 -6.09 8.02 -10.89
C ILE A 177 -5.98 9.07 -9.79
N THR A 178 -6.31 8.74 -8.54
CA THR A 178 -6.16 9.65 -7.39
C THR A 178 -4.74 10.15 -7.26
N VAL A 179 -3.77 9.25 -7.24
CA VAL A 179 -2.34 9.59 -7.15
C VAL A 179 -1.89 10.46 -8.32
N SER A 180 -2.33 10.12 -9.54
CA SER A 180 -1.98 10.87 -10.75
C SER A 180 -2.55 12.29 -10.73
N LEU A 181 -3.79 12.47 -10.31
CA LEU A 181 -4.44 13.76 -10.17
C LEU A 181 -3.81 14.61 -9.07
N HIS A 182 -3.54 14.01 -7.90
CA HIS A 182 -2.84 14.68 -6.81
C HIS A 182 -1.44 15.12 -7.24
N LEU A 183 -0.65 14.23 -7.82
CA LEU A 183 0.70 14.52 -8.28
C LEU A 183 0.71 15.64 -9.36
N ARG A 184 -0.20 15.54 -10.33
CA ARG A 184 -0.33 16.57 -11.37
C ARG A 184 -0.68 17.94 -10.79
N TYR A 185 -1.52 17.99 -9.76
CA TYR A 185 -1.87 19.23 -9.09
C TYR A 185 -0.70 19.79 -8.28
N ILE A 186 -0.05 18.94 -7.47
CA ILE A 186 1.12 19.31 -6.66
C ILE A 186 2.26 19.81 -7.56
N SER A 187 2.52 19.16 -8.69
CA SER A 187 3.60 19.54 -9.62
C SER A 187 3.41 20.90 -10.30
N LYS A 188 2.20 21.47 -10.27
CA LYS A 188 1.95 22.84 -10.72
C LYS A 188 2.36 23.89 -9.68
N GLU A 189 2.27 23.53 -8.39
CA GLU A 189 2.56 24.44 -7.28
C GLU A 189 4.03 24.34 -6.83
N VAL A 190 4.62 23.14 -6.96
CA VAL A 190 5.95 22.83 -6.45
C VAL A 190 6.74 22.02 -7.47
N ALA A 191 8.01 22.37 -7.66
CA ALA A 191 8.91 21.59 -8.51
C ALA A 191 9.17 20.22 -7.89
N VAL A 192 8.55 19.19 -8.44
CA VAL A 192 8.75 17.79 -8.02
C VAL A 192 9.96 17.20 -8.73
N ASN A 193 10.97 16.80 -7.96
CA ASN A 193 12.15 16.11 -8.47
C ASN A 193 11.98 14.60 -8.35
N PHE A 194 11.39 13.99 -9.37
CA PHE A 194 11.23 12.53 -9.41
C PHE A 194 12.46 11.89 -10.07
N SER A 195 13.21 11.10 -9.29
CA SER A 195 14.32 10.28 -9.80
C SER A 195 13.90 8.80 -9.81
N PRO A 196 13.64 8.18 -10.97
CA PRO A 196 13.26 6.79 -11.05
C PRO A 196 14.27 5.85 -10.37
N VAL A 197 15.56 6.18 -10.49
CA VAL A 197 16.63 5.40 -9.88
C VAL A 197 16.56 5.42 -8.35
N ALA A 198 16.39 6.61 -7.76
CA ALA A 198 16.35 6.74 -6.31
C ALA A 198 15.02 6.26 -5.69
N ASN A 199 13.91 6.46 -6.40
CA ASN A 199 12.57 6.26 -5.86
C ASN A 199 12.00 4.87 -6.16
N ILE A 200 12.48 4.19 -7.21
CA ILE A 200 11.97 2.88 -7.63
C ILE A 200 13.10 1.85 -7.69
N ILE A 201 14.13 2.08 -8.51
CA ILE A 201 15.13 1.06 -8.80
C ILE A 201 15.91 0.64 -7.55
N LYS A 202 16.40 1.61 -6.75
CA LYS A 202 17.11 1.29 -5.50
C LYS A 202 16.23 0.52 -4.50
N PRO A 203 15.00 0.96 -4.17
CA PRO A 203 14.12 0.18 -3.29
C PRO A 203 13.81 -1.22 -3.81
N VAL A 204 13.65 -1.41 -5.12
CA VAL A 204 13.45 -2.74 -5.71
C VAL A 204 14.68 -3.62 -5.53
N ILE A 205 15.89 -3.09 -5.75
CA ILE A 205 17.15 -3.83 -5.50
C ILE A 205 17.28 -4.18 -4.01
N TRP A 206 16.98 -3.25 -3.09
CA TRP A 206 17.01 -3.54 -1.65
C TRP A 206 16.01 -4.62 -1.26
N LEU A 207 14.81 -4.58 -1.87
CA LEU A 207 13.78 -5.59 -1.66
C LEU A 207 14.24 -6.96 -2.15
N THR A 208 14.77 -7.07 -3.38
CA THR A 208 15.23 -8.35 -3.92
C THR A 208 16.37 -8.95 -3.07
N LEU A 209 17.33 -8.15 -2.65
CA LEU A 209 18.39 -8.59 -1.74
C LEU A 209 17.85 -9.05 -0.39
N SER A 210 16.87 -8.33 0.17
CA SER A 210 16.26 -8.72 1.46
C SER A 210 15.44 -10.00 1.33
N LEU A 211 14.68 -10.18 0.25
CA LEU A 211 13.89 -11.39 0.00
C LEU A 211 14.78 -12.61 -0.29
N THR A 212 15.89 -12.44 -1.03
CA THR A 212 16.84 -13.55 -1.26
C THR A 212 17.49 -14.02 0.02
N THR A 213 17.89 -13.10 0.91
CA THR A 213 18.43 -13.48 2.24
C THR A 213 17.39 -14.18 3.09
N GLY A 214 16.13 -13.72 3.06
CA GLY A 214 15.02 -14.38 3.76
C GLY A 214 14.73 -15.78 3.21
N TYR A 215 14.76 -15.95 1.89
CA TYR A 215 14.56 -17.26 1.26
C TYR A 215 15.68 -18.25 1.64
N ILE A 216 16.94 -17.80 1.60
CA ILE A 216 18.09 -18.61 2.02
C ILE A 216 17.96 -19.03 3.50
N PHE A 217 17.52 -18.09 4.36
CA PHE A 217 17.30 -18.38 5.77
C PHE A 217 16.25 -19.49 5.97
N ILE A 218 15.09 -19.38 5.33
CA ILE A 218 14.05 -20.42 5.40
C ILE A 218 14.57 -21.75 4.87
N TYR A 219 15.30 -21.75 3.74
CA TYR A 219 15.83 -22.97 3.14
C TYR A 219 16.78 -23.72 4.11
N ILE A 220 17.74 -23.02 4.70
CA ILE A 220 18.70 -23.59 5.65
C ILE A 220 17.99 -24.15 6.90
N PHE A 221 17.04 -23.39 7.45
CA PHE A 221 16.32 -23.81 8.66
C PHE A 221 15.29 -24.91 8.39
N SER A 222 14.68 -24.95 7.22
CA SER A 222 13.77 -26.04 6.83
C SER A 222 14.49 -27.38 6.65
N ASP A 223 15.72 -27.36 6.11
CA ASP A 223 16.49 -28.57 5.86
C ASP A 223 17.13 -29.14 7.16
N SER A 224 17.43 -28.27 8.11
CA SER A 224 18.07 -28.66 9.40
C SER A 224 17.12 -29.29 10.41
N SER A 225 15.79 -29.21 10.22
CA SER A 225 14.82 -29.66 11.22
C SER A 225 14.06 -30.91 10.77
N ASN A 226 14.48 -32.08 11.28
CA ASN A 226 13.66 -33.30 11.31
C ASN A 226 12.42 -33.16 12.21
N SER A 227 12.16 -32.00 12.79
CA SER A 227 11.03 -31.77 13.70
C SER A 227 9.89 -31.08 12.95
N HIS A 228 8.86 -31.83 12.59
CA HIS A 228 7.56 -31.36 12.09
C HIS A 228 6.74 -30.56 13.13
N SER A 229 7.35 -29.82 14.05
CA SER A 229 6.59 -29.01 15.00
C SER A 229 6.08 -27.74 14.32
N LEU A 230 4.76 -27.53 14.30
CA LEU A 230 4.10 -26.32 13.79
C LEU A 230 4.71 -25.04 14.39
N LEU A 231 5.07 -25.07 15.69
CA LEU A 231 5.71 -23.95 16.39
C LEU A 231 7.06 -23.53 15.76
N PHE A 232 7.86 -24.50 15.32
CA PHE A 232 9.14 -24.22 14.68
C PHE A 232 8.94 -23.57 13.31
N ASN A 233 7.96 -24.03 12.54
CA ASN A 233 7.65 -23.47 11.22
C ASN A 233 7.14 -22.03 11.34
N TYR A 234 6.23 -21.73 12.27
CA TYR A 234 5.78 -20.37 12.52
C TYR A 234 6.90 -19.46 13.03
N GLY A 235 7.73 -19.96 13.95
CA GLY A 235 8.87 -19.22 14.49
C GLY A 235 9.88 -18.83 13.40
N SER A 236 10.21 -19.72 12.48
CA SER A 236 11.12 -19.44 11.36
C SER A 236 10.55 -18.39 10.39
N GLN A 237 9.25 -18.43 10.11
CA GLN A 237 8.58 -17.42 9.27
C GLN A 237 8.59 -16.03 9.92
N PHE A 238 8.34 -15.92 11.23
CA PHE A 238 8.42 -14.66 11.95
C PHE A 238 9.84 -14.09 11.99
N LEU A 239 10.84 -14.92 12.27
CA LEU A 239 12.25 -14.50 12.24
C LEU A 239 12.66 -14.02 10.83
N CYS A 240 12.25 -14.75 9.81
CA CYS A 240 12.47 -14.34 8.42
C CYS A 240 11.86 -12.98 8.11
N ALA A 241 10.62 -12.71 8.55
CA ALA A 241 9.96 -11.42 8.36
C ALA A 241 10.72 -10.28 9.05
N ILE A 242 11.24 -10.51 10.25
CA ILE A 242 12.08 -9.55 10.98
C ILE A 242 13.39 -9.29 10.23
N ILE A 243 14.07 -10.33 9.76
CA ILE A 243 15.34 -10.21 9.01
C ILE A 243 15.14 -9.41 7.73
N ILE A 244 14.13 -9.76 6.93
CA ILE A 244 13.81 -9.06 5.68
C ILE A 244 13.53 -7.56 5.96
N SER A 245 12.72 -7.27 6.97
CA SER A 245 12.39 -5.90 7.35
C SER A 245 13.62 -5.12 7.80
N PHE A 246 14.45 -5.72 8.66
CA PHE A 246 15.66 -5.09 9.17
C PHE A 246 16.66 -4.76 8.08
N ILE A 247 16.92 -5.70 7.16
CA ILE A 247 17.84 -5.49 6.04
C ILE A 247 17.33 -4.39 5.12
N PHE A 248 16.06 -4.44 4.71
CA PHE A 248 15.47 -3.45 3.84
C PHE A 248 15.53 -2.03 4.43
N PHE A 249 15.08 -1.86 5.67
CA PHE A 249 15.08 -0.54 6.30
C PHE A 249 16.48 -0.04 6.67
N SER A 250 17.46 -0.91 6.86
CA SER A 250 18.87 -0.53 7.01
C SER A 250 19.43 0.16 5.76
N PHE A 251 19.05 -0.34 4.57
CA PHE A 251 19.41 0.31 3.31
C PHE A 251 18.66 1.64 3.13
N ALA A 252 17.37 1.67 3.45
CA ALA A 252 16.55 2.88 3.35
C ALA A 252 17.01 3.99 4.32
N TYR A 253 17.51 3.63 5.48
CA TYR A 253 17.97 4.57 6.52
C TYR A 253 19.08 5.52 6.04
N LYS A 254 20.03 5.03 5.25
CA LYS A 254 21.10 5.87 4.68
C LYS A 254 20.54 6.98 3.78
N GLN A 255 19.52 6.69 3.02
CA GLN A 255 18.87 7.68 2.14
C GLN A 255 17.97 8.62 2.93
N TRP A 256 17.32 8.14 3.99
CA TRP A 256 16.52 8.96 4.90
C TRP A 256 17.39 10.01 5.63
N GLN A 257 18.59 9.65 6.09
CA GLN A 257 19.52 10.62 6.70
C GLN A 257 19.86 11.78 5.77
N LYS A 258 19.99 11.52 4.46
CA LYS A 258 20.21 12.58 3.48
C LYS A 258 19.07 13.60 3.46
N PHE A 259 17.82 13.14 3.50
CA PHE A 259 16.66 14.04 3.58
C PHE A 259 16.58 14.79 4.91
N LYS A 260 16.87 14.10 6.01
CA LYS A 260 16.90 14.73 7.34
C LYS A 260 17.85 15.92 7.40
N ASN A 261 19.05 15.79 6.83
CA ASN A 261 20.03 16.86 6.79
C ASN A 261 19.63 18.06 5.89
N LEU A 262 18.69 17.84 4.95
CA LEU A 262 18.15 18.90 4.10
C LEU A 262 16.93 19.61 4.74
N LEU A 263 16.28 18.98 5.71
CA LEU A 263 15.11 19.54 6.42
C LEU A 263 15.51 20.36 7.65
N ASN A 264 16.68 20.10 8.23
CA ASN A 264 17.29 20.91 9.31
C ASN A 264 18.08 22.08 8.73
#